data_60cd54d74dc188d5da1fbffc8f39206d
#
_entry.id   60cd54d74dc188d5da1fbffc8f39206d
#
_cell.length_a   1.000
_cell.length_b   1.000
_cell.length_c   1.000
_cell.angle_alpha   90.00
_cell.angle_beta   90.00
_cell.angle_gamma   90.00
#
_symmetry.space_group_name_H-M   'P 1'
#
loop_
_entity.id
_entity.type
_entity.pdbx_description
1 polymer ?
#
loop_
_entity_poly.entity_id
_entity_poly.type
_entity_poly.pdbx_seq_one_letter_code
_entity_poly.pdbx_strand_id
1 'polypeptide(L)'
;MIRLKCFSCGLTVAYRGSERDLCPRCSYRDHQSVRLIAVSDEVAPLSNRAMGHLSINTRLRDGRYTIALRGELDIGSAQILDAAIAEACEAQATEVIVDLGGIEFMDSTGLNSILRGQSRCEELKCAFSLTPAQQPVQQVFEVTNLAKRLPFRKAASLRKGP
;
A
#
# COMPACT_ATOMS: atom_id res chain seq x y z
N MET A 1 -4.03 19.00 14.32
CA MET A 1 -2.94 19.65 13.57
C MET A 1 -2.27 18.54 12.75
N ILE A 2 -2.38 18.59 11.45
CA ILE A 2 -1.82 17.54 10.59
C ILE A 2 -0.38 17.91 10.27
N ARG A 3 0.55 16.96 10.40
CA ARG A 3 1.93 17.14 9.96
C ARG A 3 2.10 16.51 8.59
N LEU A 4 2.68 17.23 7.66
CA LEU A 4 3.03 16.74 6.34
C LEU A 4 4.54 16.52 6.26
N LYS A 5 4.97 15.38 5.73
CA LYS A 5 6.38 15.04 5.55
C LYS A 5 6.70 14.86 4.07
N CYS A 6 7.81 15.41 3.65
CA CYS A 6 8.40 15.15 2.34
C CYS A 6 9.34 13.94 2.45
N PHE A 7 9.04 12.86 1.74
CA PHE A 7 9.89 11.67 1.76
C PHE A 7 11.17 11.81 0.93
N SER A 8 11.22 12.79 0.02
CA SER A 8 12.43 13.06 -0.77
C SER A 8 13.50 13.80 0.05
N CYS A 9 13.13 14.84 0.80
CA CYS A 9 14.10 15.65 1.54
C CYS A 9 13.94 15.63 3.07
N GLY A 10 12.97 14.89 3.59
CA GLY A 10 12.72 14.73 5.03
C GLY A 10 12.04 15.92 5.71
N LEU A 11 11.74 17.02 4.98
CA LEU A 11 11.08 18.19 5.56
C LEU A 11 9.72 17.82 6.15
N THR A 12 9.48 18.21 7.39
CA THR A 12 8.18 18.09 8.05
C THR A 12 7.61 19.49 8.30
N VAL A 13 6.37 19.72 7.84
CA VAL A 13 5.67 21.01 8.01
C VAL A 13 4.33 20.78 8.71
N ALA A 14 3.93 21.75 9.54
CA ALA A 14 2.59 21.75 10.13
C ALA A 14 1.60 22.30 9.11
N TYR A 15 0.52 21.56 8.84
CA TYR A 15 -0.50 21.92 7.85
C TYR A 15 -1.73 22.55 8.53
N ARG A 16 -2.15 23.67 8.03
CA ARG A 16 -3.34 24.42 8.48
C ARG A 16 -4.35 24.66 7.36
N GLY A 17 -4.50 23.70 6.45
CA GLY A 17 -5.57 23.69 5.45
C GLY A 17 -5.62 24.91 4.53
N SER A 18 -5.10 24.79 3.37
CA SER A 18 -5.44 25.24 2.01
C SER A 18 -4.19 25.36 1.13
N GLU A 19 -4.30 24.78 -0.05
CA GLU A 19 -3.46 25.04 -1.21
C GLU A 19 -1.92 24.95 -1.08
N ARG A 20 -1.34 23.80 -0.87
CA ARG A 20 -0.06 23.38 -1.46
C ARG A 20 0.38 22.04 -0.89
N ASP A 21 -0.03 20.97 -1.54
CA ASP A 21 0.44 19.61 -1.24
C ASP A 21 1.88 19.36 -1.73
N LEU A 22 2.58 20.38 -2.17
CA LEU A 22 3.94 20.29 -2.72
C LEU A 22 4.98 20.70 -1.69
N CYS A 23 6.07 19.94 -1.62
CA CYS A 23 7.18 20.27 -0.74
C CYS A 23 7.86 21.58 -1.18
N PRO A 24 7.86 22.65 -0.35
CA PRO A 24 8.45 23.92 -0.73
C PRO A 24 9.98 23.80 -0.93
N ARG A 25 10.63 22.90 -0.20
CA ARG A 25 12.07 22.69 -0.29
C ARG A 25 12.49 22.02 -1.59
N CYS A 26 11.77 20.96 -2.01
CA CYS A 26 12.05 20.27 -3.28
C CYS A 26 11.64 21.10 -4.48
N SER A 27 10.53 21.84 -4.40
CA SER A 27 10.11 22.75 -5.48
C SER A 27 11.08 23.88 -5.71
N TYR A 28 11.69 24.42 -4.64
CA TYR A 28 12.64 25.53 -4.75
C TYR A 28 14.04 25.09 -5.17
N ARG A 29 14.53 23.96 -4.62
CA ARG A 29 15.92 23.52 -4.80
C ARG A 29 16.14 22.71 -6.08
N ASP A 30 15.21 21.81 -6.41
CA ASP A 30 15.40 20.81 -7.45
C ASP A 30 14.36 20.91 -8.57
N HIS A 31 13.50 21.94 -8.56
CA HIS A 31 12.34 22.11 -9.47
C HIS A 31 11.44 20.85 -9.59
N GLN A 32 11.45 20.00 -8.57
CA GLN A 32 10.65 18.79 -8.53
C GLN A 32 9.35 19.01 -7.74
N SER A 33 8.23 18.67 -8.36
CA SER A 33 6.91 18.70 -7.72
C SER A 33 6.72 17.47 -6.82
N VAL A 34 7.36 17.46 -5.66
CA VAL A 34 7.23 16.38 -4.67
C VAL A 34 6.09 16.69 -3.73
N ARG A 35 5.07 15.84 -3.69
CA ARG A 35 3.94 15.98 -2.77
C ARG A 35 4.34 15.72 -1.32
N LEU A 36 3.80 16.55 -0.44
CA LEU A 36 3.86 16.33 1.00
C LEU A 36 2.80 15.32 1.41
N ILE A 37 3.14 14.43 2.32
CA ILE A 37 2.25 13.37 2.79
C ILE A 37 1.95 13.58 4.28
N ALA A 38 0.68 13.46 4.65
CA ALA A 38 0.27 13.57 6.03
C ALA A 38 0.90 12.47 6.88
N VAL A 39 1.65 12.88 7.90
CA VAL A 39 2.19 12.02 8.94
C VAL A 39 1.40 12.36 10.20
N SER A 40 0.34 11.64 10.47
CA SER A 40 -0.36 11.71 11.74
C SER A 40 0.14 10.56 12.62
N ASP A 41 0.40 10.85 13.89
CA ASP A 41 0.64 9.81 14.90
C ASP A 41 -0.63 8.98 15.14
N GLU A 42 -1.79 9.49 14.74
CA GLU A 42 -3.05 8.76 14.65
C GLU A 42 -3.20 8.15 13.26
N VAL A 43 -3.31 6.85 13.25
CA VAL A 43 -3.46 6.01 12.06
C VAL A 43 -4.87 6.18 11.49
N ALA A 44 -5.14 7.32 10.87
CA ALA A 44 -6.35 7.47 10.07
C ALA A 44 -6.19 6.67 8.77
N PRO A 45 -7.18 5.89 8.34
CA PRO A 45 -7.16 5.24 7.03
C PRO A 45 -7.12 6.33 5.95
N LEU A 46 -6.15 6.24 5.03
CA LEU A 46 -6.01 7.17 3.90
C LEU A 46 -7.18 7.05 2.92
N SER A 47 -7.68 5.84 2.77
CA SER A 47 -8.91 5.57 2.04
C SER A 47 -9.58 4.30 2.56
N ASN A 48 -10.90 4.31 2.58
CA ASN A 48 -11.72 3.12 2.74
C ASN A 48 -12.56 3.01 1.47
N ARG A 49 -12.20 2.09 0.60
CA ARG A 49 -12.88 1.86 -0.67
C ARG A 49 -13.52 0.48 -0.64
N ALA A 50 -14.77 0.43 -1.07
CA ALA A 50 -15.47 -0.82 -1.28
C ALA A 50 -16.05 -0.84 -2.69
N MET A 51 -15.88 -1.94 -3.40
CA MET A 51 -16.49 -2.17 -4.70
C MET A 51 -16.80 -3.66 -4.82
N GLY A 52 -18.06 -3.98 -5.06
CA GLY A 52 -18.51 -5.37 -5.02
C GLY A 52 -18.32 -5.97 -3.63
N HIS A 53 -17.65 -7.12 -3.57
CA HIS A 53 -17.38 -7.86 -2.34
C HIS A 53 -15.99 -7.59 -1.72
N LEU A 54 -15.22 -6.63 -2.25
CA LEU A 54 -13.90 -6.25 -1.73
C LEU A 54 -13.96 -4.91 -1.02
N SER A 55 -13.44 -4.84 0.19
CA SER A 55 -13.10 -3.59 0.86
C SER A 55 -11.60 -3.47 1.07
N ILE A 56 -11.08 -2.26 0.86
CA ILE A 56 -9.68 -1.92 1.02
C ILE A 56 -9.55 -0.79 2.05
N ASN A 57 -8.64 -0.99 2.99
CA ASN A 57 -8.22 0.03 3.93
C ASN A 57 -6.73 0.29 3.77
N THR A 58 -6.33 1.54 3.56
CA THR A 58 -4.95 1.91 3.34
C THR A 58 -4.40 2.78 4.46
N ARG A 59 -3.13 2.56 4.81
CA ARG A 59 -2.41 3.32 5.85
C ARG A 59 -0.99 3.58 5.39
N LEU A 60 -0.54 4.83 5.59
CA LEU A 60 0.87 5.19 5.41
C LEU A 60 1.49 5.55 6.76
N ARG A 61 2.53 4.81 7.15
CA ARG A 61 3.28 5.08 8.38
C ARG A 61 4.77 4.83 8.15
N ASP A 62 5.60 5.78 8.48
CA ASP A 62 7.07 5.68 8.39
C ASP A 62 7.57 5.21 7.02
N GLY A 63 6.94 5.67 5.94
CA GLY A 63 7.26 5.24 4.57
C GLY A 63 6.68 3.88 4.16
N ARG A 64 6.00 3.17 5.05
CA ARG A 64 5.32 1.90 4.76
C ARG A 64 3.86 2.15 4.39
N TYR A 65 3.48 1.74 3.21
CA TYR A 65 2.10 1.81 2.74
C TYR A 65 1.45 0.43 2.88
N THR A 66 0.53 0.31 3.83
CA THR A 66 -0.20 -0.94 4.07
C THR A 66 -1.56 -0.89 3.40
N ILE A 67 -1.87 -1.92 2.62
CA ILE A 67 -3.13 -2.11 1.91
C ILE A 67 -3.81 -3.35 2.51
N ALA A 68 -4.75 -3.15 3.41
CA ALA A 68 -5.49 -4.23 4.04
C ALA A 68 -6.74 -4.57 3.21
N LEU A 69 -6.83 -5.81 2.76
CA LEU A 69 -7.90 -6.34 1.91
C LEU A 69 -8.85 -7.20 2.72
N ARG A 70 -10.16 -7.06 2.46
CA ARG A 70 -11.21 -7.92 3.03
C ARG A 70 -12.25 -8.27 2.00
N GLY A 71 -12.63 -9.54 1.95
CA GLY A 71 -13.65 -10.08 1.06
C GLY A 71 -13.08 -10.81 -0.15
N GLU A 72 -13.54 -10.51 -1.35
CA GLU A 72 -13.22 -11.26 -2.56
C GLU A 72 -12.36 -10.42 -3.52
N LEU A 73 -11.23 -10.97 -3.92
CA LEU A 73 -10.33 -10.36 -4.90
C LEU A 73 -10.45 -11.08 -6.25
N ASP A 74 -11.29 -10.54 -7.12
CA ASP A 74 -11.69 -11.12 -8.39
C ASP A 74 -11.59 -10.13 -9.55
N ILE A 75 -12.09 -10.51 -10.72
CA ILE A 75 -12.11 -9.67 -11.92
C ILE A 75 -12.87 -8.35 -11.70
N GLY A 76 -13.90 -8.32 -10.85
CA GLY A 76 -14.69 -7.12 -10.55
C GLY A 76 -14.00 -6.16 -9.59
N SER A 77 -13.05 -6.66 -8.80
CA SER A 77 -12.44 -5.91 -7.70
C SER A 77 -10.92 -5.69 -7.84
N ALA A 78 -10.25 -6.42 -8.74
CA ALA A 78 -8.79 -6.33 -8.93
C ALA A 78 -8.30 -4.90 -9.23
N GLN A 79 -9.09 -4.10 -9.97
CA GLN A 79 -8.74 -2.72 -10.31
C GLN A 79 -8.59 -1.82 -9.07
N ILE A 80 -9.29 -2.13 -7.97
CA ILE A 80 -9.18 -1.35 -6.73
C ILE A 80 -7.81 -1.57 -6.10
N LEU A 81 -7.32 -2.82 -6.12
CA LEU A 81 -5.97 -3.14 -5.65
C LEU A 81 -4.90 -2.47 -6.52
N ASP A 82 -5.05 -2.55 -7.85
CA ASP A 82 -4.14 -1.88 -8.78
C ASP A 82 -4.06 -0.38 -8.52
N ALA A 83 -5.21 0.29 -8.27
CA ALA A 83 -5.27 1.70 -7.94
C ALA A 83 -4.60 2.01 -6.59
N ALA A 84 -4.82 1.18 -5.56
CA ALA A 84 -4.20 1.37 -4.25
C ALA A 84 -2.67 1.22 -4.30
N ILE A 85 -2.15 0.27 -5.09
CA ILE A 85 -0.71 0.11 -5.30
C ILE A 85 -0.15 1.31 -6.09
N ALA A 86 -0.88 1.82 -7.08
CA ALA A 86 -0.49 3.02 -7.81
C ALA A 86 -0.38 4.23 -6.86
N GLU A 87 -1.34 4.43 -5.98
CA GLU A 87 -1.31 5.48 -4.96
C GLU A 87 -0.11 5.35 -4.02
N ALA A 88 0.22 4.12 -3.59
CA ALA A 88 1.39 3.87 -2.77
C ALA A 88 2.69 4.26 -3.48
N CYS A 89 2.79 3.96 -4.77
CA CYS A 89 3.94 4.34 -5.60
C CYS A 89 4.02 5.87 -5.80
N GLU A 90 2.90 6.53 -6.05
CA GLU A 90 2.83 7.99 -6.17
C GLU A 90 3.17 8.68 -4.85
N ALA A 91 2.79 8.08 -3.73
CA ALA A 91 3.16 8.52 -2.39
C ALA A 91 4.65 8.30 -2.07
N GLN A 92 5.43 7.75 -3.00
CA GLN A 92 6.85 7.42 -2.82
C GLN A 92 7.10 6.56 -1.58
N ALA A 93 6.21 5.60 -1.33
CA ALA A 93 6.39 4.66 -0.25
C ALA A 93 7.70 3.89 -0.42
N THR A 94 8.42 3.67 0.67
CA THR A 94 9.63 2.85 0.68
C THR A 94 9.30 1.36 0.70
N GLU A 95 8.11 1.02 1.17
CA GLU A 95 7.59 -0.34 1.24
C GLU A 95 6.08 -0.35 1.06
N VAL A 96 5.59 -1.25 0.22
CA VAL A 96 4.16 -1.59 0.07
C VAL A 96 3.90 -2.95 0.68
N ILE A 97 2.95 -3.00 1.60
CA ILE A 97 2.52 -4.22 2.28
C ILE A 97 1.08 -4.50 1.89
N VAL A 98 0.82 -5.61 1.22
CA VAL A 98 -0.55 -6.06 0.92
C VAL A 98 -0.95 -7.10 1.97
N ASP A 99 -1.92 -6.73 2.80
CA ASP A 99 -2.45 -7.61 3.85
C ASP A 99 -3.62 -8.42 3.30
N LEU A 100 -3.37 -9.73 3.13
CA LEU A 100 -4.32 -10.72 2.60
C LEU A 100 -5.10 -11.45 3.69
N GLY A 101 -4.87 -11.11 4.96
CA GLY A 101 -5.49 -11.83 6.09
C GLY A 101 -7.02 -11.80 6.12
N GLY A 102 -7.65 -10.84 5.45
CA GLY A 102 -9.11 -10.72 5.34
C GLY A 102 -9.69 -11.21 4.01
N ILE A 103 -8.88 -11.76 3.10
CA ILE A 103 -9.36 -12.27 1.80
C ILE A 103 -9.93 -13.67 1.96
N GLU A 104 -11.17 -13.85 1.51
CA GLU A 104 -11.93 -15.11 1.58
C GLU A 104 -11.92 -15.85 0.24
N PHE A 105 -11.83 -15.13 -0.86
CA PHE A 105 -11.78 -15.68 -2.22
C PHE A 105 -10.82 -14.90 -3.10
N MET A 106 -10.13 -15.60 -3.99
CA MET A 106 -9.26 -15.00 -5.01
C MET A 106 -9.28 -15.84 -6.28
N ASP A 107 -9.51 -15.19 -7.42
CA ASP A 107 -9.38 -15.80 -8.73
C ASP A 107 -8.02 -15.48 -9.39
N SER A 108 -7.82 -15.97 -10.61
CA SER A 108 -6.59 -15.72 -11.37
C SER A 108 -6.37 -14.22 -11.69
N THR A 109 -7.44 -13.44 -11.81
CA THR A 109 -7.33 -11.99 -12.06
C THR A 109 -6.82 -11.27 -10.83
N GLY A 110 -7.32 -11.63 -9.65
CA GLY A 110 -6.82 -11.13 -8.37
C GLY A 110 -5.34 -11.47 -8.16
N LEU A 111 -4.96 -12.72 -8.46
CA LEU A 111 -3.58 -13.17 -8.38
C LEU A 111 -2.67 -12.37 -9.32
N ASN A 112 -3.11 -12.15 -10.57
CA ASN A 112 -2.36 -11.35 -11.54
C ASN A 112 -2.21 -9.87 -11.10
N SER A 113 -3.21 -9.30 -10.43
CA SER A 113 -3.12 -7.96 -9.85
C SER A 113 -1.99 -7.87 -8.82
N ILE A 114 -1.87 -8.87 -7.94
CA ILE A 114 -0.76 -8.95 -6.97
C ILE A 114 0.60 -9.02 -7.68
N LEU A 115 0.72 -9.85 -8.72
CA LEU A 115 1.98 -9.99 -9.48
C LEU A 115 2.36 -8.70 -10.22
N ARG A 116 1.38 -8.01 -10.83
CA ARG A 116 1.61 -6.70 -11.45
C ARG A 116 2.05 -5.67 -10.42
N GLY A 117 1.43 -5.68 -9.24
CA GLY A 117 1.79 -4.81 -8.13
C GLY A 117 3.22 -5.01 -7.67
N GLN A 118 3.66 -6.26 -7.53
CA GLN A 118 5.06 -6.57 -7.22
C GLN A 118 6.01 -6.02 -8.29
N SER A 119 5.78 -6.33 -9.56
CA SER A 119 6.62 -5.86 -10.66
C SER A 119 6.73 -4.34 -10.69
N ARG A 120 5.62 -3.63 -10.50
CA ARG A 120 5.60 -2.16 -10.43
C ARG A 120 6.43 -1.61 -9.28
N CYS A 121 6.34 -2.22 -8.11
CA CYS A 121 7.15 -1.82 -6.96
C CYS A 121 8.64 -2.07 -7.21
N GLU A 122 9.01 -3.20 -7.82
CA GLU A 122 10.39 -3.52 -8.20
C GLU A 122 10.97 -2.50 -9.17
N GLU A 123 10.22 -2.11 -10.21
CA GLU A 123 10.62 -1.08 -11.18
C GLU A 123 10.91 0.28 -10.50
N LEU A 124 10.13 0.63 -9.49
CA LEU A 124 10.26 1.88 -8.73
C LEU A 124 11.21 1.76 -7.52
N LYS A 125 11.88 0.62 -7.36
CA LYS A 125 12.78 0.33 -6.22
C LYS A 125 12.09 0.47 -4.86
N CYS A 126 10.79 0.17 -4.82
CA CYS A 126 9.98 0.09 -3.62
C CYS A 126 9.93 -1.36 -3.14
N ALA A 127 10.15 -1.61 -1.86
CA ALA A 127 9.99 -2.95 -1.31
C ALA A 127 8.51 -3.36 -1.37
N PHE A 128 8.25 -4.63 -1.73
CA PHE A 128 6.91 -5.19 -1.77
C PHE A 128 6.84 -6.41 -0.86
N SER A 129 5.77 -6.56 -0.11
CA SER A 129 5.58 -7.72 0.74
C SER A 129 4.10 -8.06 0.93
N LEU A 130 3.82 -9.34 1.20
CA LEU A 130 2.48 -9.87 1.43
C LEU A 130 2.39 -10.43 2.85
N THR A 131 1.22 -10.33 3.47
CA THR A 131 0.91 -11.15 4.64
C THR A 131 0.30 -12.48 4.21
N PRO A 132 0.46 -13.56 4.98
CA PRO A 132 -0.21 -14.81 4.69
C PRO A 132 -1.73 -14.63 4.61
N ALA A 133 -2.34 -15.29 3.64
CA ALA A 133 -3.79 -15.38 3.51
C ALA A 133 -4.37 -16.51 4.38
N GLN A 134 -5.69 -16.49 4.54
CA GLN A 134 -6.39 -17.65 5.12
C GLN A 134 -6.51 -18.78 4.10
N GLN A 135 -6.71 -20.01 4.57
CA GLN A 135 -7.18 -21.10 3.72
C GLN A 135 -8.63 -20.78 3.26
N PRO A 136 -9.02 -20.98 2.00
CA PRO A 136 -8.32 -21.65 0.90
C PRO A 136 -7.46 -20.74 0.01
N VAL A 137 -7.42 -19.41 0.26
CA VAL A 137 -6.68 -18.46 -0.57
C VAL A 137 -5.18 -18.74 -0.55
N GLN A 138 -4.64 -19.07 0.63
CA GLN A 138 -3.22 -19.45 0.76
C GLN A 138 -2.86 -20.63 -0.14
N GLN A 139 -3.77 -21.59 -0.31
CA GLN A 139 -3.59 -22.75 -1.18
C GLN A 139 -3.39 -22.37 -2.65
N VAL A 140 -4.02 -21.28 -3.12
CA VAL A 140 -3.83 -20.78 -4.50
C VAL A 140 -2.36 -20.45 -4.74
N PHE A 141 -1.70 -19.78 -3.80
CA PHE A 141 -0.27 -19.46 -3.90
C PHE A 141 0.61 -20.71 -3.83
N GLU A 142 0.20 -21.72 -3.07
CA GLU A 142 0.94 -22.98 -2.93
C GLU A 142 0.87 -23.81 -4.20
N VAL A 143 -0.31 -24.04 -4.77
CA VAL A 143 -0.50 -24.87 -5.98
C VAL A 143 0.08 -24.21 -7.23
N THR A 144 0.16 -22.89 -7.25
CA THR A 144 0.81 -22.13 -8.33
C THR A 144 2.31 -21.96 -8.13
N ASN A 145 2.90 -22.53 -7.06
CA ASN A 145 4.29 -22.33 -6.63
C ASN A 145 4.69 -20.85 -6.38
N LEU A 146 3.73 -19.94 -6.28
CA LEU A 146 3.98 -18.53 -6.02
C LEU A 146 4.29 -18.23 -4.55
N ALA A 147 3.87 -19.11 -3.64
CA ALA A 147 4.19 -18.99 -2.21
C ALA A 147 5.70 -18.92 -1.93
N LYS A 148 6.54 -19.53 -2.79
CA LYS A 148 8.00 -19.50 -2.69
C LYS A 148 8.65 -18.32 -3.42
N ARG A 149 7.94 -17.73 -4.38
CA ARG A 149 8.45 -16.65 -5.24
C ARG A 149 8.06 -15.26 -4.75
N LEU A 150 6.92 -15.15 -4.10
CA LEU A 150 6.41 -13.90 -3.56
C LEU A 150 6.97 -13.65 -2.15
N PRO A 151 7.27 -12.39 -1.81
CA PRO A 151 7.86 -12.03 -0.53
C PRO A 151 6.81 -12.02 0.60
N PHE A 152 6.43 -13.19 1.06
CA PHE A 152 5.53 -13.32 2.21
C PHE A 152 6.25 -12.98 3.51
N ARG A 153 5.62 -12.12 4.32
CA ARG A 153 6.08 -11.82 5.67
C ARG A 153 5.69 -12.96 6.62
N LYS A 154 6.58 -13.26 7.57
CA LYS A 154 6.21 -14.12 8.68
C LYS A 154 5.15 -13.44 9.56
N ALA A 155 4.12 -14.16 9.96
CA ALA A 155 2.96 -13.65 10.71
C ALA A 155 3.29 -12.87 12.00
N ALA A 156 4.49 -13.03 12.55
CA ALA A 156 4.94 -12.38 13.78
C ALA A 156 5.28 -10.88 13.64
N SER A 157 5.44 -10.34 12.42
CA SER A 157 5.88 -8.95 12.22
C SER A 157 4.75 -7.91 12.24
N LEU A 158 3.49 -8.35 12.29
CA LEU A 158 2.30 -7.48 12.25
C LEU A 158 1.76 -7.12 13.64
N ARG A 159 2.26 -7.73 14.71
CA ARG A 159 1.74 -7.55 16.08
C ARG A 159 2.55 -6.62 16.98
N LYS A 160 3.35 -5.72 16.43
CA LYS A 160 4.03 -4.67 17.23
C LYS A 160 3.61 -3.29 16.78
N GLY A 161 2.48 -2.87 17.29
CA GLY A 161 2.11 -1.51 17.53
C GLY A 161 1.16 -1.51 18.72
N PRO A 162 1.45 -0.77 19.79
CA PRO A 162 0.50 -0.60 20.88
C PRO A 162 -0.76 0.08 20.38
#